data_10396e3aebf64d5c60df6caea0cd13f5
#
_entry.id   10396e3aebf64d5c60df6caea0cd13f5
#
_cell.length_a   1.000
_cell.length_b   1.000
_cell.length_c   1.000
_cell.angle_alpha   90.00
_cell.angle_beta   90.00
_cell.angle_gamma   90.00
#
_symmetry.space_group_name_H-M   'P 1'
#
loop_
_entity.id
_entity.type
_entity.pdbx_description
1 polymer ?
#
loop_
_entity_poly.entity_id
_entity_poly.type
_entity_poly.pdbx_seq_one_letter_code
_entity_poly.pdbx_strand_id
1 'polypeptide(L)'
;IVPMAYEGSRGAPEHDVASVIRNDLNRSGQFRSLEEARITEKPARGSDVRFPVWKTLKQDFLVVGRVLDGADGNYSIEYELLDVAKQQSLLSLKMPARAKGIRRSAHQVADQIYEKILGVRGAFDTRIAYVTASGIGQGIEYRLMVADSDGFNPQTLVRSREPLLSPAWSPD
;
A
#
# COMPACT_ATOMS: atom_id res chain seq x y z
N ILE A 1 11.21 -1.17 0.98
CA ILE A 1 10.35 -1.05 2.16
C ILE A 1 10.80 -2.07 3.19
N VAL A 2 11.19 -1.64 4.39
CA VAL A 2 11.52 -2.52 5.51
C VAL A 2 10.22 -3.03 6.13
N PRO A 3 10.13 -4.31 6.55
CA PRO A 3 9.01 -4.79 7.32
C PRO A 3 8.77 -3.91 8.56
N MET A 4 7.52 -3.46 8.76
CA MET A 4 7.18 -2.58 9.87
C MET A 4 6.81 -3.42 11.10
N ALA A 5 7.49 -3.15 12.23
CA ALA A 5 7.17 -3.78 13.49
C ALA A 5 5.84 -3.23 14.05
N TYR A 6 5.09 -4.09 14.71
CA TYR A 6 3.99 -3.66 15.57
C TYR A 6 4.53 -3.45 17.00
N GLU A 7 4.41 -2.23 17.48
CA GLU A 7 4.80 -1.82 18.84
C GLU A 7 3.55 -1.41 19.63
N GLY A 8 2.70 -2.36 19.97
CA GLY A 8 1.46 -2.14 20.71
C GLY A 8 1.10 -3.33 21.58
N SER A 9 -0.02 -3.25 22.31
CA SER A 9 -0.46 -4.25 23.29
C SER A 9 -1.72 -5.01 22.89
N ARG A 10 -2.45 -4.54 21.85
CA ARG A 10 -3.76 -5.08 21.47
C ARG A 10 -3.72 -6.18 20.40
N GLY A 11 -2.59 -6.36 19.76
CA GLY A 11 -2.39 -7.27 18.64
C GLY A 11 -2.11 -6.55 17.33
N ALA A 12 -1.26 -7.14 16.50
CA ALA A 12 -0.91 -6.60 15.19
C ALA A 12 -2.15 -6.47 14.30
N PRO A 13 -2.17 -5.51 13.36
CA PRO A 13 -3.25 -5.38 12.39
C PRO A 13 -3.36 -6.63 11.52
N GLU A 14 -4.57 -6.90 11.02
CA GLU A 14 -4.86 -8.05 10.14
C GLU A 14 -4.00 -8.07 8.87
N HIS A 15 -3.62 -6.89 8.38
CA HIS A 15 -2.85 -6.74 7.15
C HIS A 15 -1.48 -6.12 7.42
N ASP A 16 -0.45 -6.68 6.79
CA ASP A 16 0.91 -6.12 6.82
C ASP A 16 1.00 -4.84 5.98
N VAL A 17 1.13 -3.72 6.68
CA VAL A 17 1.23 -2.36 6.10
C VAL A 17 2.41 -2.26 5.14
N ALA A 18 3.58 -2.76 5.52
CA ALA A 18 4.78 -2.69 4.68
C ALA A 18 4.61 -3.47 3.37
N SER A 19 3.94 -4.62 3.43
CA SER A 19 3.64 -5.44 2.25
C SER A 19 2.70 -4.72 1.28
N VAL A 20 1.64 -4.07 1.78
CA VAL A 20 0.72 -3.29 0.93
C VAL A 20 1.47 -2.15 0.23
N ILE A 21 2.24 -1.35 0.98
CA ILE A 21 3.03 -0.24 0.41
C ILE A 21 4.01 -0.75 -0.66
N ARG A 22 4.72 -1.85 -0.36
CA ARG A 22 5.69 -2.47 -1.29
C ARG A 22 5.02 -2.90 -2.59
N ASN A 23 3.88 -3.55 -2.50
CA ASN A 23 3.13 -4.03 -3.66
C ASN A 23 2.61 -2.88 -4.53
N ASP A 24 2.10 -1.82 -3.92
CA ASP A 24 1.65 -0.62 -4.62
C ASP A 24 2.79 0.03 -5.41
N LEU A 25 3.91 0.31 -4.74
CA LEU A 25 5.05 0.93 -5.39
C LEU A 25 5.62 0.06 -6.52
N ASN A 26 5.74 -1.25 -6.31
CA ASN A 26 6.19 -2.16 -7.38
C ASN A 26 5.20 -2.20 -8.56
N ARG A 27 3.89 -2.25 -8.28
CA ARG A 27 2.84 -2.29 -9.33
C ARG A 27 2.84 -1.03 -10.19
N SER A 28 3.28 0.11 -9.67
CA SER A 28 3.41 1.33 -10.47
C SER A 28 4.43 1.22 -11.61
N GLY A 29 5.33 0.23 -11.57
CA GLY A 29 6.41 0.06 -12.52
C GLY A 29 7.56 1.08 -12.38
N GLN A 30 7.44 2.05 -11.45
CA GLN A 30 8.45 3.09 -11.20
C GLN A 30 9.47 2.67 -10.15
N PHE A 31 9.14 1.66 -9.34
CA PHE A 31 9.97 1.19 -8.24
C PHE A 31 10.26 -0.29 -8.36
N ARG A 32 11.43 -0.66 -7.87
CA ARG A 32 11.84 -2.05 -7.70
C ARG A 32 12.27 -2.27 -6.27
N SER A 33 11.41 -2.91 -5.50
CA SER A 33 11.72 -3.20 -4.09
C SER A 33 12.72 -4.34 -3.95
N LEU A 34 13.59 -4.24 -2.95
CA LEU A 34 14.43 -5.34 -2.53
C LEU A 34 13.56 -6.50 -2.01
N GLU A 35 13.89 -7.71 -2.38
CA GLU A 35 13.26 -8.92 -1.86
C GLU A 35 13.43 -9.00 -0.34
N GLU A 36 12.38 -9.34 0.36
CA GLU A 36 12.39 -9.36 1.82
C GLU A 36 13.43 -10.30 2.42
N ALA A 37 13.68 -11.43 1.77
CA ALA A 37 14.73 -12.38 2.17
C ALA A 37 16.15 -11.79 2.15
N ARG A 38 16.36 -10.70 1.41
CA ARG A 38 17.63 -9.98 1.33
C ARG A 38 17.76 -8.84 2.33
N ILE A 39 16.69 -8.55 3.07
CA ILE A 39 16.68 -7.51 4.11
C ILE A 39 17.29 -8.09 5.38
N THR A 40 18.52 -7.73 5.67
CA THR A 40 19.27 -8.23 6.82
C THR A 40 19.02 -7.44 8.10
N GLU A 41 18.55 -6.21 7.98
CA GLU A 41 18.27 -5.30 9.09
C GLU A 41 16.85 -4.77 8.98
N LYS A 42 16.17 -4.65 10.12
CA LYS A 42 14.79 -4.18 10.18
C LYS A 42 14.68 -2.95 11.10
N PRO A 43 15.34 -1.82 10.77
CA PRO A 43 15.20 -0.59 11.55
C PRO A 43 13.76 -0.11 11.52
N ALA A 44 13.24 0.31 12.69
CA ALA A 44 11.90 0.87 12.82
C ALA A 44 11.89 2.40 12.72
N ARG A 45 13.04 3.04 12.91
CA ARG A 45 13.23 4.50 12.87
C ARG A 45 14.43 4.86 12.01
N GLY A 46 14.41 6.08 11.45
CA GLY A 46 15.53 6.60 10.66
C GLY A 46 16.83 6.68 11.45
N SER A 47 16.76 6.96 12.77
CA SER A 47 17.92 6.96 13.68
C SER A 47 18.64 5.62 13.79
N ASP A 48 17.93 4.52 13.53
CA ASP A 48 18.44 3.16 13.70
C ASP A 48 19.07 2.63 12.38
N VAL A 49 19.01 3.44 11.31
CA VAL A 49 19.44 3.03 9.96
C VAL A 49 20.94 3.10 9.82
N ARG A 50 21.55 1.98 9.47
CA ARG A 50 22.96 1.91 9.06
C ARG A 50 23.10 2.09 7.55
N PHE A 51 23.16 3.32 7.08
CA PHE A 51 23.20 3.66 5.65
C PHE A 51 24.24 2.90 4.81
N PRO A 52 25.47 2.58 5.29
CA PRO A 52 26.41 1.80 4.51
C PRO A 52 25.88 0.43 4.07
N VAL A 53 25.06 -0.23 4.89
CA VAL A 53 24.44 -1.52 4.56
C VAL A 53 23.51 -1.36 3.36
N TRP A 54 22.65 -0.36 3.37
CA TRP A 54 21.68 -0.10 2.31
C TRP A 54 22.32 0.38 1.01
N LYS A 55 23.44 1.13 1.11
CA LYS A 55 24.29 1.47 -0.05
C LYS A 55 24.88 0.22 -0.71
N THR A 56 25.37 -0.72 0.08
CA THR A 56 25.90 -2.01 -0.42
C THR A 56 24.81 -2.83 -1.12
N LEU A 57 23.57 -2.75 -0.64
CA LEU A 57 22.40 -3.37 -1.25
C LEU A 57 21.87 -2.59 -2.46
N LYS A 58 22.54 -1.50 -2.86
CA LYS A 58 22.19 -0.63 -4.01
C LYS A 58 20.76 -0.10 -3.94
N GLN A 59 20.34 0.34 -2.75
CA GLN A 59 19.05 0.98 -2.56
C GLN A 59 19.22 2.50 -2.63
N ASP A 60 18.39 3.18 -3.43
CA ASP A 60 18.35 4.63 -3.54
C ASP A 60 17.56 5.24 -2.40
N PHE A 61 16.42 4.63 -2.07
CA PHE A 61 15.51 5.06 -1.02
C PHE A 61 15.24 3.92 -0.03
N LEU A 62 14.94 4.31 1.19
CA LEU A 62 14.56 3.39 2.25
C LEU A 62 13.31 3.91 2.96
N VAL A 63 12.32 3.05 3.15
CA VAL A 63 11.17 3.32 4.01
C VAL A 63 11.27 2.45 5.23
N VAL A 64 11.30 3.07 6.38
CA VAL A 64 11.25 2.44 7.70
C VAL A 64 10.01 2.89 8.41
N GLY A 65 9.53 2.13 9.37
CA GLY A 65 8.35 2.51 10.13
C GLY A 65 7.89 1.43 11.10
N ARG A 66 6.81 1.77 11.78
CA ARG A 66 6.16 0.91 12.78
C ARG A 66 4.67 1.19 12.85
N VAL A 67 3.93 0.22 13.33
CA VAL A 67 2.52 0.34 13.64
C VAL A 67 2.35 0.35 15.15
N LEU A 68 1.62 1.33 15.66
CA LEU A 68 1.35 1.52 17.08
C LEU A 68 -0.16 1.40 17.35
N ASP A 69 -0.50 1.20 18.61
CA ASP A 69 -1.87 1.40 19.07
C ASP A 69 -2.24 2.89 18.93
N GLY A 70 -3.36 3.15 18.31
CA GLY A 70 -4.02 4.45 18.27
C GLY A 70 -5.18 4.53 19.26
N ALA A 71 -5.94 5.61 19.23
CA ALA A 71 -7.13 5.79 20.04
C ALA A 71 -8.27 4.86 19.57
N ASP A 72 -9.21 4.58 20.47
CA ASP A 72 -10.49 3.91 20.20
C ASP A 72 -10.38 2.59 19.40
N GLY A 73 -9.38 1.76 19.71
CA GLY A 73 -9.18 0.50 19.02
C GLY A 73 -8.57 0.61 17.62
N ASN A 74 -8.15 1.80 17.22
CA ASN A 74 -7.48 2.06 15.95
C ASN A 74 -5.96 1.90 16.07
N TYR A 75 -5.26 2.13 14.96
CA TYR A 75 -3.80 2.10 14.87
C TYR A 75 -3.24 3.47 14.51
N SER A 76 -1.92 3.59 14.59
CA SER A 76 -1.14 4.70 14.06
C SER A 76 0.05 4.14 13.30
N ILE A 77 0.25 4.59 12.08
CA ILE A 77 1.40 4.22 11.24
C ILE A 77 2.39 5.38 11.33
N GLU A 78 3.56 5.12 11.91
CA GLU A 78 4.69 6.03 11.86
C GLU A 78 5.69 5.52 10.84
N TYR A 79 6.11 6.39 9.93
CA TYR A 79 7.07 6.00 8.88
C TYR A 79 7.96 7.17 8.45
N GLU A 80 9.13 6.80 7.96
CA GLU A 80 10.12 7.71 7.40
C GLU A 80 10.56 7.21 6.03
N LEU A 81 10.65 8.15 5.08
CA LEU A 81 11.29 7.94 3.78
C LEU A 81 12.68 8.58 3.82
N LEU A 82 13.70 7.81 3.52
CA LEU A 82 15.10 8.22 3.59
C LEU A 82 15.76 8.14 2.21
N ASP A 83 16.54 9.16 1.87
CA ASP A 83 17.48 9.13 0.75
C ASP A 83 18.79 8.47 1.24
N VAL A 84 19.11 7.30 0.69
CA VAL A 84 20.25 6.49 1.14
C VAL A 84 21.58 7.12 0.74
N ALA A 85 21.64 7.75 -0.43
CA ALA A 85 22.86 8.41 -0.92
C ALA A 85 23.21 9.63 -0.07
N LYS A 86 22.21 10.49 0.18
CA LYS A 86 22.36 11.72 0.97
C LYS A 86 22.31 11.50 2.47
N GLN A 87 21.84 10.32 2.92
CA GLN A 87 21.65 9.98 4.33
C GLN A 87 20.71 10.97 5.04
N GLN A 88 19.63 11.34 4.37
CA GLN A 88 18.66 12.33 4.83
C GLN A 88 17.25 11.78 4.86
N SER A 89 16.47 12.22 5.85
CA SER A 89 15.03 12.02 5.85
C SER A 89 14.38 12.97 4.84
N LEU A 90 13.60 12.41 3.93
CA LEU A 90 12.80 13.18 2.97
C LEU A 90 11.38 13.41 3.47
N LEU A 91 10.89 12.50 4.31
CA LEU A 91 9.54 12.52 4.85
C LEU A 91 9.53 11.75 6.16
N SER A 92 8.91 12.33 7.19
CA SER A 92 8.67 11.67 8.48
C SER A 92 7.26 12.01 8.93
N LEU A 93 6.38 11.04 8.97
CA LEU A 93 4.95 11.25 9.23
C LEU A 93 4.38 10.21 10.18
N LYS A 94 3.30 10.63 10.84
CA LYS A 94 2.43 9.80 11.65
C LYS A 94 1.02 9.89 11.11
N MET A 95 0.45 8.74 10.72
CA MET A 95 -0.87 8.65 10.12
C MET A 95 -1.79 7.82 11.00
N PRO A 96 -2.95 8.35 11.42
CA PRO A 96 -3.97 7.55 12.08
C PRO A 96 -4.57 6.56 11.08
N ALA A 97 -4.79 5.32 11.52
CA ALA A 97 -5.33 4.26 10.68
C ALA A 97 -6.44 3.52 11.40
N ARG A 98 -7.63 3.48 10.80
CA ARG A 98 -8.75 2.69 11.34
C ARG A 98 -8.43 1.21 11.25
N ALA A 99 -8.76 0.43 12.27
CA ALA A 99 -8.49 -1.01 12.30
C ALA A 99 -9.03 -1.73 11.05
N LYS A 100 -10.31 -1.48 10.69
CA LYS A 100 -10.93 -2.04 9.47
C LYS A 100 -10.45 -1.42 8.16
N GLY A 101 -9.72 -0.30 8.21
CA GLY A 101 -9.25 0.46 7.04
C GLY A 101 -7.73 0.56 6.96
N ILE A 102 -7.00 -0.30 7.65
CA ILE A 102 -5.53 -0.24 7.70
C ILE A 102 -4.89 -0.33 6.31
N ARG A 103 -5.46 -1.13 5.40
CA ARG A 103 -5.01 -1.22 4.01
C ARG A 103 -5.13 0.12 3.29
N ARG A 104 -6.28 0.81 3.44
CA ARG A 104 -6.48 2.15 2.87
C ARG A 104 -5.42 3.13 3.35
N SER A 105 -5.10 3.11 4.65
CA SER A 105 -4.02 3.95 5.18
C SER A 105 -2.66 3.57 4.60
N ALA A 106 -2.40 2.28 4.34
CA ALA A 106 -1.18 1.85 3.66
C ALA A 106 -1.10 2.35 2.21
N HIS A 107 -2.21 2.32 1.45
CA HIS A 107 -2.29 2.92 0.11
C HIS A 107 -2.00 4.43 0.13
N GLN A 108 -2.54 5.15 1.13
CA GLN A 108 -2.26 6.58 1.32
C GLN A 108 -0.78 6.86 1.64
N VAL A 109 -0.14 6.00 2.44
CA VAL A 109 1.31 6.07 2.67
C VAL A 109 2.08 5.86 1.37
N ALA A 110 1.67 4.87 0.55
CA ALA A 110 2.27 4.63 -0.76
C ALA A 110 2.12 5.84 -1.70
N ASP A 111 0.93 6.48 -1.73
CA ASP A 111 0.69 7.70 -2.49
C ASP A 111 1.62 8.85 -2.08
N GLN A 112 1.82 9.05 -0.78
CA GLN A 112 2.70 10.11 -0.26
C GLN A 112 4.18 9.84 -0.57
N ILE A 113 4.63 8.58 -0.50
CA ILE A 113 5.98 8.18 -0.89
C ILE A 113 6.18 8.39 -2.39
N TYR A 114 5.22 7.96 -3.20
CA TYR A 114 5.23 8.12 -4.65
C TYR A 114 5.35 9.58 -5.06
N GLU A 115 4.49 10.44 -4.50
CA GLU A 115 4.49 11.87 -4.74
C GLU A 115 5.80 12.54 -4.31
N LYS A 116 6.33 12.15 -3.14
CA LYS A 116 7.58 12.71 -2.61
C LYS A 116 8.78 12.42 -3.49
N ILE A 117 8.83 11.25 -4.11
CA ILE A 117 9.97 10.83 -4.94
C ILE A 117 9.81 11.31 -6.38
N LEU A 118 8.61 11.24 -6.95
CA LEU A 118 8.37 11.48 -8.38
C LEU A 118 7.77 12.85 -8.69
N GLY A 119 7.28 13.58 -7.67
CA GLY A 119 6.66 14.90 -7.85
C GLY A 119 5.26 14.87 -8.45
N VAL A 120 4.67 13.68 -8.61
CA VAL A 120 3.30 13.50 -9.12
C VAL A 120 2.49 12.67 -8.13
N ARG A 121 1.21 12.99 -7.99
CA ARG A 121 0.33 12.33 -7.05
C ARG A 121 0.18 10.85 -7.38
N GLY A 122 0.25 9.98 -6.37
CA GLY A 122 -0.09 8.57 -6.48
C GLY A 122 -1.61 8.35 -6.62
N ALA A 123 -1.99 7.16 -7.04
CA ALA A 123 -3.39 6.75 -7.22
C ALA A 123 -3.67 5.36 -6.59
N PHE A 124 -2.97 5.02 -5.52
CA PHE A 124 -3.12 3.72 -4.87
C PHE A 124 -4.36 3.69 -3.95
N ASP A 125 -4.68 4.80 -3.25
CA ASP A 125 -5.94 4.95 -2.49
C ASP A 125 -7.10 5.30 -3.44
N THR A 126 -7.33 4.43 -4.44
CA THR A 126 -8.44 4.55 -5.39
C THR A 126 -9.18 3.22 -5.52
N ARG A 127 -10.28 3.23 -6.26
CA ARG A 127 -11.07 2.03 -6.59
C ARG A 127 -11.12 1.79 -8.08
N ILE A 128 -11.21 0.53 -8.47
CA ILE A 128 -11.46 0.11 -9.85
C ILE A 128 -12.87 -0.45 -9.99
N ALA A 129 -13.54 -0.09 -11.07
CA ALA A 129 -14.77 -0.72 -11.52
C ALA A 129 -14.46 -1.57 -12.74
N TYR A 130 -14.93 -2.81 -12.76
CA TYR A 130 -14.69 -3.75 -13.85
C TYR A 130 -15.85 -4.73 -14.02
N VAL A 131 -15.94 -5.33 -15.19
CA VAL A 131 -16.94 -6.35 -15.48
C VAL A 131 -16.28 -7.71 -15.55
N THR A 132 -16.89 -8.68 -14.89
CA THR A 132 -16.54 -10.09 -15.06
C THR A 132 -17.66 -10.82 -15.82
N ALA A 133 -17.28 -11.80 -16.61
CA ALA A 133 -18.23 -12.73 -17.26
C ALA A 133 -17.88 -14.16 -16.84
N SER A 134 -18.87 -14.94 -16.44
CA SER A 134 -18.71 -16.33 -16.03
C SER A 134 -19.84 -17.19 -16.61
N GLY A 135 -19.53 -18.43 -16.98
CA GLY A 135 -20.48 -19.36 -17.63
C GLY A 135 -20.14 -19.63 -19.11
N ILE A 136 -20.94 -20.46 -19.74
CA ILE A 136 -20.74 -20.88 -21.14
C ILE A 136 -22.07 -20.75 -21.89
N GLY A 137 -22.03 -20.33 -23.17
CA GLY A 137 -23.19 -20.21 -24.04
C GLY A 137 -24.26 -19.27 -23.51
N GLN A 138 -25.51 -19.69 -23.47
CA GLN A 138 -26.62 -18.86 -22.96
C GLN A 138 -26.66 -18.72 -21.43
N GLY A 139 -25.77 -19.42 -20.71
CA GLY A 139 -25.66 -19.35 -19.25
C GLY A 139 -24.64 -18.33 -18.75
N ILE A 140 -24.19 -17.38 -19.57
CA ILE A 140 -23.22 -16.35 -19.17
C ILE A 140 -23.90 -15.39 -18.21
N GLU A 141 -23.26 -15.17 -17.04
CA GLU A 141 -23.60 -14.12 -16.07
C GLU A 141 -22.51 -13.04 -16.10
N TYR A 142 -22.93 -11.81 -16.28
CA TYR A 142 -22.07 -10.63 -16.19
C TYR A 142 -22.23 -9.98 -14.82
N ARG A 143 -21.13 -9.51 -14.23
CA ARG A 143 -21.13 -8.82 -12.94
C ARG A 143 -20.34 -7.53 -13.05
N LEU A 144 -20.96 -6.44 -12.65
CA LEU A 144 -20.24 -5.20 -12.37
C LEU A 144 -19.65 -5.31 -10.96
N MET A 145 -18.34 -5.19 -10.89
CA MET A 145 -17.53 -5.32 -9.68
C MET A 145 -16.85 -4.00 -9.36
N VAL A 146 -16.67 -3.73 -8.09
CA VAL A 146 -15.78 -2.66 -7.57
C VAL A 146 -14.83 -3.27 -6.56
N ALA A 147 -13.56 -2.92 -6.66
CA ALA A 147 -12.53 -3.34 -5.72
C ALA A 147 -11.56 -2.18 -5.42
N ASP A 148 -10.68 -2.35 -4.42
CA ASP A 148 -9.55 -1.47 -4.24
C ASP A 148 -8.63 -1.55 -5.48
N SER A 149 -7.78 -0.56 -5.70
CA SER A 149 -6.93 -0.45 -6.90
C SER A 149 -6.03 -1.68 -7.13
N ASP A 150 -5.75 -2.45 -6.09
CA ASP A 150 -4.97 -3.69 -6.14
C ASP A 150 -5.83 -4.95 -6.30
N GLY A 151 -7.15 -4.79 -6.48
CA GLY A 151 -8.11 -5.87 -6.62
C GLY A 151 -8.61 -6.47 -5.30
N PHE A 152 -8.18 -5.94 -4.17
CA PHE A 152 -8.63 -6.43 -2.86
C PHE A 152 -10.09 -6.04 -2.59
N ASN A 153 -10.78 -6.86 -1.77
CA ASN A 153 -12.16 -6.66 -1.34
C ASN A 153 -13.14 -6.42 -2.50
N PRO A 154 -13.22 -7.32 -3.50
CA PRO A 154 -14.11 -7.16 -4.63
C PRO A 154 -15.57 -7.29 -4.21
N GLN A 155 -16.39 -6.33 -4.60
CA GLN A 155 -17.83 -6.29 -4.33
C GLN A 155 -18.62 -6.32 -5.61
N THR A 156 -19.65 -7.17 -5.70
CA THR A 156 -20.58 -7.17 -6.81
C THR A 156 -21.65 -6.10 -6.59
N LEU A 157 -21.74 -5.15 -7.50
CA LEU A 157 -22.77 -4.11 -7.49
C LEU A 157 -24.00 -4.52 -8.29
N VAL A 158 -23.80 -5.11 -9.47
CA VAL A 158 -24.89 -5.52 -10.38
C VAL A 158 -24.60 -6.90 -10.93
N ARG A 159 -25.64 -7.71 -11.12
CA ARG A 159 -25.62 -8.97 -11.87
C ARG A 159 -26.58 -8.87 -13.03
N SER A 160 -26.18 -9.36 -14.20
CA SER A 160 -26.99 -9.34 -15.42
C SER A 160 -26.76 -10.58 -16.24
N ARG A 161 -27.78 -11.02 -16.98
CA ARG A 161 -27.64 -11.99 -18.08
C ARG A 161 -27.36 -11.33 -19.42
N GLU A 162 -27.54 -10.01 -19.48
CA GLU A 162 -27.16 -9.20 -20.62
C GLU A 162 -25.76 -8.65 -20.46
N PRO A 163 -24.99 -8.47 -21.55
CA PRO A 163 -23.65 -7.91 -21.47
C PRO A 163 -23.62 -6.56 -20.77
N LEU A 164 -22.73 -6.41 -19.78
CA LEU A 164 -22.39 -5.15 -19.14
C LEU A 164 -21.09 -4.66 -19.77
N LEU A 165 -21.05 -3.43 -20.26
CA LEU A 165 -19.90 -2.87 -20.98
C LEU A 165 -19.49 -1.52 -20.40
N SER A 166 -18.19 -1.26 -20.43
CA SER A 166 -17.58 0.06 -20.23
C SER A 166 -18.07 0.81 -18.97
N PRO A 167 -17.89 0.25 -17.78
CA PRO A 167 -18.24 0.99 -16.57
C PRO A 167 -17.44 2.31 -16.49
N ALA A 168 -18.10 3.38 -16.06
CA ALA A 168 -17.49 4.68 -15.86
C ALA A 168 -17.93 5.24 -14.50
N TRP A 169 -17.02 5.97 -13.85
CA TRP A 169 -17.35 6.69 -12.64
C TRP A 169 -18.07 7.99 -12.96
N SER A 170 -19.08 8.31 -12.15
CA SER A 170 -19.65 9.66 -12.16
C SER A 170 -18.66 10.65 -11.56
N PRO A 171 -18.62 11.90 -12.02
CA PRO A 171 -17.78 12.94 -11.44
C PRO A 171 -18.20 13.38 -10.04
N ASP A 172 -19.46 13.12 -9.64
CA ASP A 172 -20.15 13.52 -8.40
C ASP A 172 -20.32 12.37 -7.40
#